data_fca5dee7277981d6cf4d8ff7ffbcf147
#
_entry.id   fca5dee7277981d6cf4d8ff7ffbcf147
#
_cell.length_a   1.000
_cell.length_b   1.000
_cell.length_c   1.000
_cell.angle_alpha   90.00
_cell.angle_beta   90.00
_cell.angle_gamma   90.00
#
_symmetry.space_group_name_H-M   'P 1'
#
loop_
_entity.id
_entity.type
_entity.pdbx_description
1 polymer ?
#
loop_
_entity_poly.entity_id
_entity_poly.type
_entity_poly.pdbx_seq_one_letter_code
_entity_poly.pdbx_strand_id
1 'polypeptide(L)'
;MMRHFWTILLLLLAFCHGADAQRVRKVTGTPMQYSVENGSDTVFRDSIEPAWVLPKGQGMNARDWRRYYRLVYNFNKVYPYALVGREMMEQVDSTIAADVTRRSERTRYISDVEKELFRLFEKDIRSMTVTQGLVLLRLVDRECGLSAYEIIRTYESGFAANFWQLVARLFSQNLKMRYNPSQGEDAQIEELCRIWDSGRWDDFYYSIFMEMPPRTVIGKRTLDSEVRKRNR
;
A
#
# COMPACT_ATOMS: atom_id res chain seq x y z
N MET A 1 -43.30 -60.90 26.84
CA MET A 1 -43.61 -60.11 25.60
C MET A 1 -43.23 -58.61 25.69
N MET A 2 -43.19 -57.95 26.84
CA MET A 2 -42.90 -56.51 26.94
C MET A 2 -41.43 -56.14 26.72
N ARG A 3 -40.46 -57.01 26.92
CA ARG A 3 -39.03 -56.73 26.79
C ARG A 3 -38.56 -56.54 25.33
N HIS A 4 -39.16 -57.18 24.41
CA HIS A 4 -38.84 -57.10 22.95
C HIS A 4 -39.48 -55.88 22.28
N PHE A 5 -40.57 -55.37 22.84
CA PHE A 5 -41.22 -54.18 22.32
C PHE A 5 -40.33 -52.91 22.53
N TRP A 6 -39.67 -52.80 23.67
CA TRP A 6 -38.78 -51.69 23.97
C TRP A 6 -37.49 -51.73 23.14
N THR A 7 -36.98 -52.91 22.81
CA THR A 7 -35.79 -53.03 21.96
C THR A 7 -36.07 -52.65 20.51
N ILE A 8 -37.27 -52.98 20.01
CA ILE A 8 -37.68 -52.62 18.65
C ILE A 8 -37.95 -51.10 18.58
N LEU A 9 -38.54 -50.50 19.61
CA LEU A 9 -38.74 -49.07 19.70
C LEU A 9 -37.46 -48.28 19.75
N LEU A 10 -36.44 -48.78 20.49
CA LEU A 10 -35.10 -48.18 20.54
C LEU A 10 -34.36 -48.27 19.21
N LEU A 11 -34.48 -49.40 18.51
CA LEU A 11 -33.92 -49.57 17.15
C LEU A 11 -34.57 -48.67 16.12
N LEU A 12 -35.87 -48.43 16.19
CA LEU A 12 -36.60 -47.50 15.32
C LEU A 12 -36.20 -46.03 15.60
N LEU A 13 -35.99 -45.66 16.86
CA LEU A 13 -35.49 -44.33 17.23
C LEU A 13 -34.03 -44.08 16.78
N ALA A 14 -33.21 -45.11 16.78
CA ALA A 14 -31.81 -45.00 16.28
C ALA A 14 -31.75 -44.84 14.76
N PHE A 15 -32.74 -45.34 14.02
CA PHE A 15 -32.81 -45.19 12.56
C PHE A 15 -33.31 -43.81 12.11
N CYS A 16 -33.98 -43.05 12.97
CA CYS A 16 -34.42 -41.67 12.66
C CYS A 16 -33.34 -40.61 12.78
N HIS A 17 -32.12 -40.93 13.28
CA HIS A 17 -31.01 -39.99 13.41
C HIS A 17 -30.07 -40.00 12.20
N GLY A 18 -30.35 -40.79 11.17
CA GLY A 18 -29.52 -40.89 9.97
C GLY A 18 -30.00 -40.12 8.75
N ALA A 19 -31.03 -39.28 8.89
CA ALA A 19 -31.39 -38.35 7.84
C ALA A 19 -30.58 -37.03 7.97
N ASP A 20 -29.32 -37.14 7.70
CA ASP A 20 -28.54 -35.96 7.32
C ASP A 20 -29.18 -35.43 6.04
N ALA A 21 -30.08 -34.45 6.21
CA ALA A 21 -30.58 -33.64 5.12
C ALA A 21 -29.33 -33.12 4.36
N GLN A 22 -29.21 -33.58 3.10
CA GLN A 22 -28.24 -33.02 2.17
C GLN A 22 -28.29 -31.51 2.33
N ARG A 23 -27.28 -30.94 2.99
CA ARG A 23 -27.04 -29.50 2.94
C ARG A 23 -26.90 -29.16 1.47
N VAL A 24 -27.98 -28.69 0.89
CA VAL A 24 -27.94 -28.04 -0.41
C VAL A 24 -26.93 -26.95 -0.23
N ARG A 25 -25.73 -27.16 -0.75
CA ARG A 25 -24.72 -26.12 -0.89
C ARG A 25 -25.45 -25.00 -1.61
N LYS A 26 -25.78 -23.92 -0.90
CA LYS A 26 -26.18 -22.68 -1.56
C LYS A 26 -25.02 -22.35 -2.50
N VAL A 27 -25.22 -22.67 -3.77
CA VAL A 27 -24.37 -22.13 -4.83
C VAL A 27 -24.67 -20.65 -4.79
N THR A 28 -23.80 -19.90 -4.14
CA THR A 28 -23.75 -18.44 -4.25
C THR A 28 -23.24 -18.14 -5.66
N GLY A 29 -24.06 -18.41 -6.65
CA GLY A 29 -23.86 -17.91 -7.99
C GLY A 29 -24.24 -16.44 -8.00
N THR A 30 -23.43 -15.63 -8.63
CA THR A 30 -23.77 -14.25 -8.96
C THR A 30 -25.07 -14.29 -9.77
N PRO A 31 -26.11 -13.53 -9.40
CA PRO A 31 -27.35 -13.54 -10.15
C PRO A 31 -27.08 -13.06 -11.58
N MET A 32 -27.26 -13.95 -12.53
CA MET A 32 -27.05 -13.64 -13.94
C MET A 32 -28.18 -12.74 -14.42
N GLN A 33 -27.87 -11.58 -14.95
CA GLN A 33 -28.85 -10.68 -15.53
C GLN A 33 -29.24 -11.19 -16.93
N TYR A 34 -30.52 -11.17 -17.26
CA TYR A 34 -30.98 -11.50 -18.60
C TYR A 34 -31.81 -10.33 -19.16
N SER A 35 -31.77 -10.15 -20.47
CA SER A 35 -32.63 -9.24 -21.21
C SER A 35 -33.32 -10.02 -22.33
N VAL A 36 -34.58 -9.69 -22.61
CA VAL A 36 -35.30 -10.25 -23.74
C VAL A 36 -35.15 -9.30 -24.92
N GLU A 37 -34.46 -9.73 -25.97
CA GLU A 37 -34.34 -8.99 -27.23
C GLU A 37 -35.27 -9.58 -28.30
N ASN A 38 -35.87 -8.71 -29.12
CA ASN A 38 -36.81 -9.09 -30.19
C ASN A 38 -38.01 -9.93 -29.76
N GLY A 39 -38.44 -9.84 -28.48
CA GLY A 39 -39.69 -10.44 -28.01
C GLY A 39 -39.63 -11.94 -27.69
N SER A 40 -38.58 -12.66 -28.03
CA SER A 40 -38.45 -14.11 -27.78
C SER A 40 -37.05 -14.58 -27.41
N ASP A 41 -36.02 -13.82 -27.72
CA ASP A 41 -34.64 -14.24 -27.48
C ASP A 41 -34.15 -13.78 -26.09
N THR A 42 -33.85 -14.73 -25.22
CA THR A 42 -33.29 -14.45 -23.90
C THR A 42 -31.78 -14.35 -23.99
N VAL A 43 -31.24 -13.16 -23.84
CA VAL A 43 -29.78 -12.90 -23.79
C VAL A 43 -29.35 -12.80 -22.35
N PHE A 44 -28.45 -13.69 -21.94
CA PHE A 44 -27.80 -13.60 -20.63
C PHE A 44 -26.64 -12.62 -20.68
N ARG A 45 -26.68 -11.62 -19.80
CA ARG A 45 -25.60 -10.65 -19.63
C ARG A 45 -24.91 -10.93 -18.33
N ASP A 46 -23.66 -11.31 -18.42
CA ASP A 46 -22.78 -11.40 -17.26
C ASP A 46 -21.66 -10.37 -17.40
N SER A 47 -21.39 -9.66 -16.32
CA SER A 47 -20.25 -8.77 -16.26
C SER A 47 -19.09 -9.53 -15.65
N ILE A 48 -18.18 -9.96 -16.49
CA ILE A 48 -16.90 -10.53 -16.02
C ILE A 48 -16.10 -9.39 -15.43
N GLU A 49 -15.60 -9.59 -14.21
CA GLU A 49 -14.63 -8.64 -13.65
C GLU A 49 -13.48 -8.42 -14.64
N PRO A 50 -13.03 -7.17 -14.84
CA PRO A 50 -12.00 -6.87 -15.79
C PRO A 50 -10.75 -7.72 -15.48
N ALA A 51 -10.34 -8.52 -16.47
CA ALA A 51 -9.12 -9.30 -16.37
C ALA A 51 -7.93 -8.35 -16.37
N TRP A 52 -7.19 -8.32 -15.30
CA TRP A 52 -5.96 -7.55 -15.22
C TRP A 52 -4.84 -8.31 -15.94
N VAL A 53 -4.36 -7.75 -17.03
CA VAL A 53 -3.12 -8.22 -17.66
C VAL A 53 -1.97 -7.55 -16.92
N LEU A 54 -1.35 -8.29 -16.02
CA LEU A 54 -0.16 -7.81 -15.33
C LEU A 54 1.00 -7.73 -16.34
N PRO A 55 1.74 -6.61 -16.40
CA PRO A 55 2.85 -6.45 -17.31
C PRO A 55 3.99 -7.39 -16.92
N LYS A 56 4.08 -8.49 -17.63
CA LYS A 56 5.16 -9.50 -17.45
C LYS A 56 6.34 -9.22 -18.36
N GLY A 57 6.85 -8.00 -18.44
CA GLY A 57 8.06 -7.71 -19.21
C GLY A 57 8.05 -8.21 -20.67
N GLN A 58 6.86 -8.41 -21.25
CA GLN A 58 6.71 -8.85 -22.63
C GLN A 58 7.35 -7.80 -23.56
N GLY A 59 8.31 -8.25 -24.37
CA GLY A 59 9.06 -7.37 -25.25
C GLY A 59 10.30 -6.72 -24.64
N MET A 60 10.59 -6.90 -23.36
CA MET A 60 11.82 -6.41 -22.75
C MET A 60 12.99 -7.35 -23.05
N ASN A 61 14.14 -6.77 -23.40
CA ASN A 61 15.37 -7.54 -23.47
C ASN A 61 15.86 -7.94 -22.05
N ALA A 62 16.79 -8.87 -21.94
CA ALA A 62 17.26 -9.39 -20.66
C ALA A 62 17.88 -8.33 -19.73
N ARG A 63 18.41 -7.23 -20.28
CA ARG A 63 18.97 -6.11 -19.51
C ARG A 63 17.87 -5.27 -18.90
N ASP A 64 16.86 -4.92 -19.68
CA ASP A 64 15.74 -4.10 -19.23
C ASP A 64 14.86 -4.87 -18.24
N TRP A 65 14.68 -6.18 -18.48
CA TRP A 65 14.01 -7.05 -17.52
C TRP A 65 14.71 -7.07 -16.15
N ARG A 66 16.05 -7.21 -16.12
CA ARG A 66 16.80 -7.16 -14.85
C ARG A 66 16.71 -5.81 -14.15
N ARG A 67 16.58 -4.72 -14.93
CA ARG A 67 16.39 -3.38 -14.38
C ARG A 67 15.00 -3.22 -13.76
N TYR A 68 13.97 -3.65 -14.51
CA TYR A 68 12.58 -3.65 -14.05
C TYR A 68 12.38 -4.54 -12.80
N TYR A 69 12.92 -5.74 -12.80
CA TYR A 69 12.91 -6.66 -11.66
C TYR A 69 13.47 -5.99 -10.40
N ARG A 70 14.60 -5.29 -10.50
CA ARG A 70 15.17 -4.54 -9.37
C ARG A 70 14.31 -3.35 -8.98
N LEU A 71 13.67 -2.68 -9.92
CA LEU A 71 12.75 -1.59 -9.65
C LEU A 71 11.55 -2.06 -8.82
N VAL A 72 10.91 -3.17 -9.21
CA VAL A 72 9.78 -3.76 -8.45
C VAL A 72 10.19 -4.13 -7.02
N TYR A 73 11.35 -4.76 -6.85
CA TYR A 73 11.89 -5.10 -5.54
C TYR A 73 12.13 -3.84 -4.68
N ASN A 74 12.78 -2.83 -5.25
CA ASN A 74 13.06 -1.57 -4.55
C ASN A 74 11.77 -0.82 -4.22
N PHE A 75 10.82 -0.77 -5.16
CA PHE A 75 9.50 -0.17 -4.97
C PHE A 75 8.78 -0.78 -3.77
N ASN A 76 8.65 -2.11 -3.71
CA ASN A 76 8.02 -2.80 -2.58
C ASN A 76 8.64 -2.40 -1.24
N LYS A 77 9.96 -2.23 -1.21
CA LYS A 77 10.68 -1.88 0.01
C LYS A 77 10.46 -0.43 0.43
N VAL A 78 10.40 0.52 -0.52
CA VAL A 78 10.46 1.95 -0.18
C VAL A 78 9.11 2.67 -0.29
N TYR A 79 8.14 2.14 -1.05
CA TYR A 79 6.86 2.82 -1.24
C TYR A 79 6.07 3.03 0.07
N PRO A 80 6.05 2.09 1.03
CA PRO A 80 5.41 2.33 2.32
C PRO A 80 5.94 3.57 3.07
N TYR A 81 7.23 3.92 2.90
CA TYR A 81 7.80 5.13 3.51
C TYR A 81 7.28 6.42 2.86
N ALA A 82 7.09 6.41 1.53
CA ALA A 82 6.51 7.55 0.82
C ALA A 82 5.05 7.79 1.23
N LEU A 83 4.27 6.72 1.39
CA LEU A 83 2.88 6.79 1.85
C LEU A 83 2.77 7.36 3.27
N VAL A 84 3.61 6.89 4.20
CA VAL A 84 3.65 7.44 5.56
C VAL A 84 4.12 8.90 5.53
N GLY A 85 5.10 9.24 4.68
CA GLY A 85 5.55 10.62 4.49
C GLY A 85 4.42 11.55 4.05
N ARG A 86 3.60 11.12 3.08
CA ARG A 86 2.41 11.87 2.64
C ARG A 86 1.42 12.07 3.78
N GLU A 87 1.05 10.99 4.48
CA GLU A 87 0.10 11.07 5.60
C GLU A 87 0.59 12.05 6.67
N MET A 88 1.87 12.02 6.99
CA MET A 88 2.47 12.93 7.96
C MET A 88 2.45 14.38 7.48
N MET A 89 2.72 14.65 6.20
CA MET A 89 2.64 16.01 5.65
C MET A 89 1.22 16.56 5.66
N GLU A 90 0.24 15.77 5.27
CA GLU A 90 -1.19 16.15 5.32
C GLU A 90 -1.62 16.49 6.77
N GLN A 91 -1.15 15.72 7.75
CA GLN A 91 -1.41 16.00 9.17
C GLN A 91 -0.74 17.30 9.64
N VAL A 92 0.51 17.55 9.20
CA VAL A 92 1.25 18.77 9.55
C VAL A 92 0.54 20.00 8.99
N ASP A 93 0.21 19.97 7.71
CA ASP A 93 -0.43 21.09 7.03
C ASP A 93 -1.81 21.39 7.63
N SER A 94 -2.60 20.35 7.92
CA SER A 94 -3.91 20.50 8.57
C SER A 94 -3.79 21.08 9.98
N THR A 95 -2.82 20.63 10.78
CA THR A 95 -2.59 21.14 12.13
C THR A 95 -2.10 22.59 12.12
N ILE A 96 -1.18 22.93 11.19
CA ILE A 96 -0.71 24.32 11.04
C ILE A 96 -1.85 25.23 10.65
N ALA A 97 -2.74 24.78 9.75
CA ALA A 97 -3.87 25.58 9.29
C ALA A 97 -4.92 25.81 10.38
N ALA A 98 -5.16 24.81 11.24
CA ALA A 98 -6.21 24.86 12.27
C ALA A 98 -5.79 25.54 13.58
N ASP A 99 -4.58 25.23 14.09
CA ASP A 99 -4.23 25.47 15.49
C ASP A 99 -3.03 26.40 15.67
N VAL A 100 -2.24 26.68 14.61
CA VAL A 100 -0.95 27.37 14.77
C VAL A 100 -0.97 28.76 14.16
N THR A 101 -1.40 29.74 14.95
CA THR A 101 -1.47 31.15 14.52
C THR A 101 -0.15 31.91 14.70
N ARG A 102 0.68 31.51 15.67
CA ARG A 102 1.92 32.20 15.99
C ARG A 102 3.13 31.58 15.31
N ARG A 103 4.03 32.41 14.78
CA ARG A 103 5.25 31.97 14.10
C ARG A 103 6.16 31.09 15.00
N SER A 104 6.27 31.42 16.28
CA SER A 104 7.07 30.65 17.25
C SER A 104 6.51 29.24 17.51
N GLU A 105 5.19 29.13 17.58
CA GLU A 105 4.49 27.83 17.75
C GLU A 105 4.67 26.96 16.50
N ARG A 106 4.56 27.56 15.30
CA ARG A 106 4.83 26.88 14.05
C ARG A 106 6.24 26.30 13.98
N THR A 107 7.26 27.10 14.33
CA THR A 107 8.66 26.66 14.32
C THR A 107 8.88 25.51 15.31
N ARG A 108 8.28 25.59 16.49
CA ARG A 108 8.36 24.53 17.50
C ARG A 108 7.69 23.24 17.01
N TYR A 109 6.49 23.35 16.44
CA TYR A 109 5.75 22.22 15.91
C TYR A 109 6.53 21.53 14.77
N ILE A 110 7.06 22.26 13.80
CA ILE A 110 7.91 21.75 12.72
C ILE A 110 9.12 21.00 13.30
N SER A 111 9.78 21.56 14.33
CA SER A 111 10.91 20.89 14.98
C SER A 111 10.51 19.56 15.64
N ASP A 112 9.35 19.49 16.25
CA ASP A 112 8.87 18.25 16.86
C ASP A 112 8.49 17.20 15.81
N VAL A 113 7.92 17.63 14.69
CA VAL A 113 7.65 16.78 13.52
C VAL A 113 8.96 16.24 12.93
N GLU A 114 9.98 17.08 12.72
CA GLU A 114 11.28 16.65 12.22
C GLU A 114 11.91 15.59 13.12
N LYS A 115 11.87 15.78 14.44
CA LYS A 115 12.37 14.80 15.41
C LYS A 115 11.65 13.46 15.31
N GLU A 116 10.34 13.48 15.16
CA GLU A 116 9.55 12.26 15.05
C GLU A 116 9.81 11.53 13.72
N LEU A 117 9.88 12.26 12.61
CA LEU A 117 10.28 11.71 11.30
C LEU A 117 11.67 11.07 11.37
N PHE A 118 12.62 11.77 11.96
CA PHE A 118 13.97 11.27 12.13
C PHE A 118 13.99 9.98 12.96
N ARG A 119 13.29 9.96 14.09
CA ARG A 119 13.21 8.79 14.96
C ARG A 119 12.59 7.57 14.27
N LEU A 120 11.58 7.80 13.42
CA LEU A 120 10.88 6.73 12.71
C LEU A 120 11.70 6.16 11.54
N PHE A 121 12.40 7.01 10.81
CA PHE A 121 12.94 6.65 9.50
C PHE A 121 14.47 6.62 9.42
N GLU A 122 15.21 7.24 10.36
CA GLU A 122 16.66 7.38 10.24
C GLU A 122 17.36 6.04 10.02
N LYS A 123 17.06 5.05 10.85
CA LYS A 123 17.70 3.73 10.79
C LYS A 123 17.47 3.06 9.42
N ASP A 124 16.24 3.12 8.93
CA ASP A 124 15.85 2.46 7.69
C ASP A 124 16.43 3.18 6.48
N ILE A 125 16.36 4.53 6.47
CA ILE A 125 16.91 5.34 5.38
C ILE A 125 18.44 5.18 5.31
N ARG A 126 19.15 5.14 6.44
CA ARG A 126 20.59 4.88 6.46
C ARG A 126 20.97 3.49 5.94
N SER A 127 20.07 2.52 6.05
CA SER A 127 20.26 1.15 5.54
C SER A 127 19.92 0.98 4.07
N MET A 128 19.28 1.97 3.45
CA MET A 128 18.90 1.92 2.03
C MET A 128 20.11 2.02 1.12
N THR A 129 20.05 1.29 0.01
CA THR A 129 21.01 1.49 -1.08
C THR A 129 20.72 2.81 -1.79
N VAL A 130 21.71 3.33 -2.52
CA VAL A 130 21.54 4.56 -3.33
C VAL A 130 20.38 4.43 -4.30
N THR A 131 20.22 3.26 -4.95
CA THR A 131 19.10 3.01 -5.87
C THR A 131 17.76 3.04 -5.17
N GLN A 132 17.65 2.47 -3.96
CA GLN A 132 16.43 2.55 -3.14
C GLN A 132 16.11 3.99 -2.75
N GLY A 133 17.12 4.75 -2.34
CA GLY A 133 16.94 6.17 -2.04
C GLY A 133 16.47 6.99 -3.25
N LEU A 134 16.99 6.73 -4.46
CA LEU A 134 16.53 7.40 -5.68
C LEU A 134 15.06 7.09 -6.00
N VAL A 135 14.64 5.84 -5.85
CA VAL A 135 13.22 5.46 -6.03
C VAL A 135 12.36 6.13 -4.96
N LEU A 136 12.81 6.17 -3.71
CA LEU A 136 12.10 6.85 -2.62
C LEU A 136 11.92 8.35 -2.90
N LEU A 137 12.95 9.06 -3.39
CA LEU A 137 12.86 10.49 -3.71
C LEU A 137 11.79 10.77 -4.78
N ARG A 138 11.70 9.92 -5.82
CA ARG A 138 10.67 10.03 -6.86
C ARG A 138 9.28 9.77 -6.32
N LEU A 139 9.12 8.76 -5.48
CA LEU A 139 7.86 8.43 -4.84
C LEU A 139 7.41 9.52 -3.85
N VAL A 140 8.32 10.13 -3.13
CA VAL A 140 8.02 11.27 -2.25
C VAL A 140 7.52 12.46 -3.06
N ASP A 141 8.16 12.81 -4.19
CA ASP A 141 7.66 13.89 -5.06
C ASP A 141 6.27 13.56 -5.63
N ARG A 142 6.04 12.31 -6.05
CA ARG A 142 4.72 11.85 -6.52
C ARG A 142 3.64 12.00 -5.45
N GLU A 143 3.91 11.51 -4.25
CA GLU A 143 2.93 11.42 -3.17
C GLU A 143 2.67 12.76 -2.48
N CYS A 144 3.72 13.57 -2.31
CA CYS A 144 3.64 14.83 -1.59
C CYS A 144 3.48 16.06 -2.50
N GLY A 145 3.69 15.91 -3.81
CA GLY A 145 3.67 17.02 -4.77
C GLY A 145 4.83 18.01 -4.62
N LEU A 146 5.80 17.68 -3.77
CA LEU A 146 6.98 18.49 -3.47
C LEU A 146 8.24 17.67 -3.65
N SER A 147 9.26 18.25 -4.30
CA SER A 147 10.56 17.61 -4.35
C SER A 147 11.16 17.43 -2.95
N ALA A 148 12.03 16.45 -2.79
CA ALA A 148 12.71 16.23 -1.51
C ALA A 148 13.48 17.48 -1.05
N TYR A 149 14.01 18.27 -1.98
CA TYR A 149 14.65 19.54 -1.67
C TYR A 149 13.68 20.55 -1.06
N GLU A 150 12.48 20.69 -1.61
CA GLU A 150 11.45 21.58 -1.09
C GLU A 150 10.97 21.14 0.29
N ILE A 151 10.80 19.83 0.50
CA ILE A 151 10.43 19.25 1.80
C ILE A 151 11.51 19.57 2.84
N ILE A 152 12.77 19.27 2.55
CA ILE A 152 13.88 19.56 3.46
C ILE A 152 13.90 21.05 3.80
N ARG A 153 13.83 21.93 2.80
CA ARG A 153 13.86 23.38 3.00
C ARG A 153 12.69 23.89 3.86
N THR A 154 11.54 23.27 3.75
CA THR A 154 10.31 23.71 4.46
C THR A 154 10.27 23.20 5.90
N TYR A 155 10.75 21.98 6.13
CA TYR A 155 10.58 21.26 7.39
C TYR A 155 11.88 21.01 8.16
N GLU A 156 13.06 21.42 7.63
CA GLU A 156 14.33 21.35 8.36
C GLU A 156 14.33 22.40 9.47
N SER A 157 14.49 21.96 10.72
CA SER A 157 14.63 22.83 11.89
C SER A 157 16.07 22.86 12.45
N GLY A 158 16.96 22.10 11.80
CA GLY A 158 18.36 21.95 12.22
C GLY A 158 18.63 20.79 13.21
N PHE A 159 17.60 20.15 13.72
CA PHE A 159 17.77 18.99 14.63
C PHE A 159 18.53 17.84 13.97
N ALA A 160 18.18 17.49 12.73
CA ALA A 160 18.77 16.41 11.97
C ALA A 160 19.78 16.89 10.90
N ALA A 161 20.43 18.03 11.10
CA ALA A 161 21.30 18.66 10.09
C ALA A 161 22.35 17.69 9.52
N ASN A 162 23.02 16.89 10.35
CA ASN A 162 24.01 15.91 9.89
C ASN A 162 23.40 14.83 8.99
N PHE A 163 22.18 14.41 9.26
CA PHE A 163 21.46 13.47 8.43
C PHE A 163 21.09 14.10 7.08
N TRP A 164 20.53 15.32 7.08
CA TRP A 164 20.20 16.04 5.86
C TRP A 164 21.42 16.36 5.01
N GLN A 165 22.56 16.66 5.64
CA GLN A 165 23.84 16.80 4.93
C GLN A 165 24.27 15.48 4.26
N LEU A 166 24.09 14.34 4.93
CA LEU A 166 24.36 13.04 4.32
C LEU A 166 23.43 12.78 3.11
N VAL A 167 22.14 13.02 3.26
CA VAL A 167 21.16 12.91 2.18
C VAL A 167 21.54 13.84 1.02
N ALA A 168 21.85 15.09 1.30
CA ALA A 168 22.31 16.06 0.31
C ALA A 168 23.57 15.61 -0.42
N ARG A 169 24.55 15.05 0.29
CA ARG A 169 25.80 14.53 -0.31
C ARG A 169 25.56 13.36 -1.25
N LEU A 170 24.68 12.43 -0.87
CA LEU A 170 24.40 11.22 -1.66
C LEU A 170 23.50 11.51 -2.87
N PHE A 171 22.58 12.47 -2.76
CA PHE A 171 21.51 12.68 -3.71
C PHE A 171 21.42 14.11 -4.27
N SER A 172 22.44 14.98 -4.06
CA SER A 172 22.38 16.41 -4.35
C SER A 172 21.83 16.77 -5.73
N GLN A 173 22.21 16.03 -6.76
CA GLN A 173 21.73 16.25 -8.13
C GLN A 173 20.28 15.82 -8.33
N ASN A 174 19.79 14.90 -7.51
CA ASN A 174 18.46 14.29 -7.65
C ASN A 174 17.40 14.88 -6.70
N LEU A 175 17.81 15.62 -5.66
CA LEU A 175 16.87 16.21 -4.69
C LEU A 175 15.89 17.20 -5.31
N LYS A 176 16.27 17.85 -6.42
CA LYS A 176 15.45 18.83 -7.16
C LYS A 176 14.74 18.23 -8.36
N MET A 177 14.95 16.93 -8.66
CA MET A 177 14.25 16.27 -9.76
C MET A 177 12.76 16.27 -9.46
N ARG A 178 11.99 16.55 -10.54
CA ARG A 178 10.53 16.45 -10.49
C ARG A 178 10.08 15.13 -11.11
N TYR A 179 9.13 14.51 -10.46
CA TYR A 179 8.49 13.30 -10.95
C TYR A 179 7.69 13.58 -12.23
N ASN A 180 7.88 12.74 -13.24
CA ASN A 180 7.14 12.83 -14.49
C ASN A 180 6.53 11.46 -14.87
N PRO A 181 5.24 11.21 -14.60
CA PRO A 181 4.59 9.91 -14.79
C PRO A 181 4.57 9.44 -16.25
N SER A 182 4.93 10.30 -17.21
CA SER A 182 4.89 9.96 -18.64
C SER A 182 6.26 9.57 -19.20
N GLN A 183 7.34 9.60 -18.43
CA GLN A 183 8.68 9.42 -18.96
C GLN A 183 9.54 8.43 -18.16
N GLY A 184 10.29 7.63 -18.91
CA GLY A 184 11.38 6.80 -18.40
C GLY A 184 10.99 5.85 -17.27
N GLU A 185 11.78 5.86 -16.21
CA GLU A 185 11.58 5.01 -15.03
C GLU A 185 10.37 5.49 -14.18
N ASP A 186 10.03 6.80 -14.24
CA ASP A 186 8.88 7.35 -13.53
C ASP A 186 7.55 6.79 -14.08
N ALA A 187 7.47 6.55 -15.42
CA ALA A 187 6.30 5.90 -16.00
C ALA A 187 6.14 4.45 -15.50
N GLN A 188 7.25 3.74 -15.29
CA GLN A 188 7.21 2.40 -14.69
C GLN A 188 6.81 2.46 -13.21
N ILE A 189 7.32 3.44 -12.47
CA ILE A 189 6.93 3.67 -11.06
C ILE A 189 5.42 3.97 -10.98
N GLU A 190 4.88 4.82 -11.89
CA GLU A 190 3.46 5.13 -11.92
C GLU A 190 2.59 3.90 -12.17
N GLU A 191 3.05 2.99 -13.03
CA GLU A 191 2.37 1.71 -13.24
C GLU A 191 2.36 0.86 -11.97
N LEU A 192 3.49 0.78 -11.26
CA LEU A 192 3.58 0.05 -9.99
C LEU A 192 2.67 0.66 -8.91
N CYS A 193 2.57 1.99 -8.85
CA CYS A 193 1.63 2.67 -7.95
C CYS A 193 0.18 2.29 -8.26
N ARG A 194 -0.23 2.28 -9.54
CA ARG A 194 -1.59 1.88 -9.94
C ARG A 194 -1.90 0.43 -9.56
N ILE A 195 -0.94 -0.49 -9.72
CA ILE A 195 -1.09 -1.88 -9.29
C ILE A 195 -1.25 -1.95 -7.77
N TRP A 196 -0.46 -1.19 -7.03
CA TRP A 196 -0.58 -1.11 -5.56
C TRP A 196 -1.94 -0.57 -5.14
N ASP A 197 -2.37 0.54 -5.71
CA ASP A 197 -3.64 1.21 -5.40
C ASP A 197 -4.86 0.33 -5.77
N SER A 198 -4.72 -0.57 -6.75
CA SER A 198 -5.76 -1.54 -7.11
C SER A 198 -5.91 -2.70 -6.10
N GLY A 199 -5.03 -2.79 -5.09
CA GLY A 199 -5.02 -3.88 -4.12
C GLY A 199 -4.46 -5.22 -4.66
N ARG A 200 -3.92 -5.24 -5.88
CA ARG A 200 -3.38 -6.45 -6.53
C ARG A 200 -1.86 -6.58 -6.44
N TRP A 201 -1.26 -5.83 -5.55
CA TRP A 201 0.21 -5.83 -5.40
C TRP A 201 0.77 -7.20 -5.07
N ASP A 202 0.13 -7.93 -4.18
CA ASP A 202 0.60 -9.25 -3.74
C ASP A 202 0.62 -10.25 -4.91
N ASP A 203 -0.44 -10.30 -5.71
CA ASP A 203 -0.54 -11.16 -6.89
C ASP A 203 0.51 -10.80 -7.95
N PHE A 204 0.68 -9.50 -8.17
CA PHE A 204 1.68 -8.98 -9.12
C PHE A 204 3.10 -9.33 -8.67
N TYR A 205 3.44 -9.06 -7.42
CA TYR A 205 4.75 -9.36 -6.86
C TYR A 205 5.05 -10.86 -6.94
N TYR A 206 4.07 -11.70 -6.53
CA TYR A 206 4.19 -13.15 -6.63
C TYR A 206 4.40 -13.62 -8.08
N SER A 207 3.75 -13.01 -9.05
CA SER A 207 3.93 -13.36 -10.47
C SER A 207 5.35 -13.13 -11.00
N ILE A 208 6.12 -12.23 -10.37
CA ILE A 208 7.49 -11.87 -10.74
C ILE A 208 8.52 -12.67 -9.95
N PHE A 209 8.32 -12.78 -8.62
CA PHE A 209 9.31 -13.31 -7.70
C PHE A 209 9.04 -14.75 -7.25
N MET A 210 7.83 -15.28 -7.49
CA MET A 210 7.33 -16.56 -6.96
C MET A 210 7.34 -16.63 -5.43
N GLU A 211 7.32 -15.47 -4.78
CA GLU A 211 7.24 -15.32 -3.33
C GLU A 211 6.36 -14.13 -2.98
N MET A 212 5.77 -14.14 -1.77
CA MET A 212 4.96 -13.03 -1.30
C MET A 212 5.82 -11.81 -0.98
N PRO A 213 5.31 -10.57 -1.21
CA PRO A 213 6.08 -9.37 -0.92
C PRO A 213 6.43 -9.28 0.57
N PRO A 214 7.71 -9.06 0.92
CA PRO A 214 8.08 -8.79 2.29
C PRO A 214 7.38 -7.51 2.78
N ARG A 215 6.73 -7.61 3.94
CA ARG A 215 6.00 -6.51 4.55
C ARG A 215 6.96 -5.56 5.25
N THR A 216 6.94 -4.30 4.88
CA THR A 216 7.66 -3.24 5.59
C THR A 216 6.77 -2.75 6.74
N VAL A 217 7.20 -2.98 7.97
CA VAL A 217 6.50 -2.49 9.17
C VAL A 217 7.14 -1.17 9.58
N ILE A 218 6.46 -0.08 9.32
CA ILE A 218 6.82 1.26 9.81
C ILE A 218 5.99 1.50 11.06
N GLY A 219 6.65 1.90 12.17
CA GLY A 219 5.98 2.04 13.45
C GLY A 219 4.73 2.91 13.36
N LYS A 220 3.57 2.32 13.64
CA LYS A 220 2.26 3.01 13.69
C LYS A 220 2.20 3.92 14.92
N ARG A 221 2.87 5.07 14.88
CA ARG A 221 2.58 6.15 15.81
C ARG A 221 2.17 7.36 14.97
N THR A 222 0.88 7.65 15.00
CA THR A 222 0.37 8.90 14.44
C THR A 222 1.00 10.06 15.19
N LEU A 223 1.56 11.00 14.46
CA LEU A 223 2.17 12.24 15.00
C LEU A 223 1.27 12.92 16.03
N ASP A 224 -0.02 12.95 15.78
CA ASP A 224 -1.05 13.51 16.65
C ASP A 224 -1.06 12.92 18.07
N SER A 225 -0.80 11.63 18.22
CA SER A 225 -0.87 10.99 19.55
C SER A 225 0.31 11.34 20.44
N GLU A 226 1.47 11.61 19.86
CA GLU A 226 2.70 11.93 20.62
C GLU A 226 2.81 13.44 20.89
N VAL A 227 2.42 14.29 19.93
CA VAL A 227 2.42 15.76 20.11
C VAL A 227 1.33 16.17 21.10
N ARG A 228 0.13 15.58 21.06
CA ARG A 228 -0.94 15.84 22.03
C ARG A 228 -0.60 15.38 23.44
N LYS A 229 0.17 14.30 23.61
CA LYS A 229 0.63 13.86 24.95
C LYS A 229 1.64 14.80 25.58
N ARG A 230 2.43 15.51 24.77
CA ARG A 230 3.46 16.43 25.25
C ARG A 230 2.91 17.81 25.61
N ASN A 231 1.77 18.18 25.03
CA ASN A 231 1.10 19.49 25.24
C ASN A 231 0.02 19.45 26.33
N ARG A 232 -0.12 18.33 27.04
CA ARG A 232 -0.90 18.19 28.29
C ARG A 232 0.02 18.18 29.50
#